data_e4598c396a5f0b349409d3ca6acfa046
#
_entry.id   e4598c396a5f0b349409d3ca6acfa046
#
_cell.length_a   1.000
_cell.length_b   1.000
_cell.length_c   1.000
_cell.angle_alpha   90.00
_cell.angle_beta   90.00
_cell.angle_gamma   90.00
#
_symmetry.space_group_name_H-M   'P 1'
#
loop_
_entity.id
_entity.type
_entity.pdbx_description
1 polymer ?
#
loop_
_entity_poly.entity_id
_entity_poly.type
_entity_poly.pdbx_seq_one_letter_code
_entity_poly.pdbx_strand_id
1 'polypeptide(L)'
;ICGAENNPNSLSCTNCGAPLTAGGAQPFNPFFNAGEAGNPFLYGVTIDPESEIDGAKVKDIACTVQSASARYIPKFKAMADDKKKITFNWAAFFFSPYWLFFRKLWKAGLIFMGLMLAVALPLTSKVEALTTAYQAYSEAIYTSSQADITAAFQNVATAMVPVLPMLGIQLVLHTIVGFIANPLYKRSVVAKVKKLRAEYPDDRAFEAATMRKGGTSILLAFTGYIGYYIVYNLLLYLVEMLIK
;
A
#
# COMPACT_ATOMS: atom_id res chain seq x y z
N ILE A 1 7.43 -37.74 -9.07
CA ILE A 1 6.50 -38.35 -10.07
C ILE A 1 6.86 -39.83 -10.06
N CYS A 2 5.93 -40.72 -9.65
CA CYS A 2 6.22 -42.16 -9.45
C CYS A 2 6.08 -43.00 -10.74
N GLY A 3 5.68 -42.41 -11.86
CA GLY A 3 5.54 -43.07 -13.17
C GLY A 3 4.38 -44.08 -13.28
N ALA A 4 3.48 -44.18 -12.29
CA ALA A 4 2.35 -45.08 -12.36
C ALA A 4 1.27 -44.58 -13.32
N GLU A 5 0.73 -45.45 -14.16
CA GLU A 5 -0.44 -45.18 -14.98
C GLU A 5 -1.69 -45.08 -14.10
N ASN A 6 -2.48 -44.05 -14.29
CA ASN A 6 -3.69 -43.77 -13.52
C ASN A 6 -4.88 -43.52 -14.46
N ASN A 7 -6.08 -43.80 -13.96
CA ASN A 7 -7.31 -43.47 -14.70
C ASN A 7 -7.35 -41.97 -15.01
N PRO A 8 -7.74 -41.54 -16.24
CA PRO A 8 -7.84 -40.11 -16.60
C PRO A 8 -8.69 -39.27 -15.67
N ASN A 9 -9.63 -39.85 -14.97
CA ASN A 9 -10.53 -39.17 -14.03
C ASN A 9 -10.12 -39.32 -12.56
N SER A 10 -8.94 -39.90 -12.25
CA SER A 10 -8.46 -40.01 -10.88
C SER A 10 -7.96 -38.70 -10.35
N LEU A 11 -8.45 -38.29 -9.18
CA LEU A 11 -8.01 -37.03 -8.50
C LEU A 11 -6.66 -37.23 -7.79
N SER A 12 -6.23 -38.46 -7.57
CA SER A 12 -4.95 -38.77 -6.94
C SER A 12 -4.32 -40.04 -7.53
N CYS A 13 -2.99 -40.08 -7.52
CA CYS A 13 -2.24 -41.24 -7.97
C CYS A 13 -2.51 -42.43 -7.04
N THR A 14 -2.92 -43.58 -7.61
CA THR A 14 -3.24 -44.81 -6.86
C THR A 14 -2.00 -45.45 -6.19
N ASN A 15 -0.80 -45.10 -6.66
CA ASN A 15 0.44 -45.67 -6.14
C ASN A 15 1.12 -44.80 -5.07
N CYS A 16 1.15 -43.46 -5.25
CA CYS A 16 1.88 -42.59 -4.32
C CYS A 16 1.00 -41.51 -3.66
N GLY A 17 -0.31 -41.51 -3.93
CA GLY A 17 -1.25 -40.55 -3.35
C GLY A 17 -1.12 -39.08 -3.87
N ALA A 18 -0.18 -38.83 -4.77
CA ALA A 18 0.00 -37.49 -5.32
C ALA A 18 -1.25 -37.06 -6.12
N PRO A 19 -1.73 -35.81 -5.97
CA PRO A 19 -2.88 -35.33 -6.72
C PRO A 19 -2.59 -35.31 -8.22
N LEU A 20 -3.50 -35.94 -9.00
CA LEU A 20 -3.47 -35.98 -10.47
C LEU A 20 -4.49 -34.98 -10.97
N THR A 21 -4.03 -33.86 -11.48
CA THR A 21 -4.90 -32.94 -12.22
C THR A 21 -4.74 -33.21 -13.71
N ALA A 22 -5.84 -33.39 -14.42
CA ALA A 22 -5.86 -33.45 -15.87
C ALA A 22 -5.34 -32.12 -16.42
N GLY A 23 -4.05 -32.11 -16.83
CA GLY A 23 -3.39 -30.93 -17.38
C GLY A 23 -2.46 -30.22 -16.42
N GLY A 24 -1.28 -30.78 -16.12
CA GLY A 24 -0.11 -30.10 -15.54
C GLY A 24 -0.29 -29.62 -14.11
N ALA A 25 0.47 -30.19 -13.18
CA ALA A 25 0.44 -29.92 -11.74
C ALA A 25 0.47 -28.43 -11.41
N GLN A 26 -0.67 -27.89 -10.97
CA GLN A 26 -0.68 -26.66 -10.18
C GLN A 26 -0.57 -27.02 -8.70
N PRO A 27 0.23 -26.31 -7.89
CA PRO A 27 0.20 -26.49 -6.45
C PRO A 27 -1.20 -26.13 -5.95
N PHE A 28 -1.86 -27.08 -5.28
CA PHE A 28 -3.17 -26.91 -4.69
C PHE A 28 -3.17 -25.69 -3.75
N ASN A 29 -3.90 -24.66 -4.13
CA ASN A 29 -4.19 -23.53 -3.26
C ASN A 29 -5.66 -23.62 -2.84
N PRO A 30 -5.96 -23.96 -1.56
CA PRO A 30 -7.32 -24.22 -1.10
C PRO A 30 -8.24 -22.98 -1.15
N PHE A 31 -7.70 -21.81 -1.46
CA PHE A 31 -8.46 -20.57 -1.55
C PHE A 31 -8.96 -20.22 -2.96
N PHE A 32 -8.67 -21.05 -3.96
CA PHE A 32 -9.05 -20.77 -5.35
C PHE A 32 -9.80 -21.96 -5.96
N ASN A 33 -11.14 -21.90 -5.91
CA ASN A 33 -11.93 -22.66 -6.87
C ASN A 33 -11.69 -22.00 -8.25
N ALA A 34 -10.94 -22.71 -9.12
CA ALA A 34 -10.73 -22.31 -10.49
C ALA A 34 -12.09 -22.31 -11.21
N GLY A 35 -12.69 -21.15 -11.42
CA GLY A 35 -13.72 -20.97 -12.43
C GLY A 35 -13.12 -21.30 -13.82
N GLU A 36 -13.95 -21.61 -14.78
CA GLU A 36 -13.68 -22.19 -16.11
C GLU A 36 -12.57 -21.55 -16.98
N ALA A 37 -11.76 -20.63 -16.50
CA ALA A 37 -10.75 -19.89 -17.28
C ALA A 37 -9.33 -19.91 -16.67
N GLY A 38 -8.94 -20.91 -15.92
CA GLY A 38 -7.52 -21.17 -15.61
C GLY A 38 -6.75 -20.10 -14.81
N ASN A 39 -7.21 -18.87 -14.69
CA ASN A 39 -6.51 -17.78 -13.99
C ASN A 39 -7.23 -17.43 -12.67
N PRO A 40 -6.68 -17.85 -11.51
CA PRO A 40 -7.32 -17.63 -10.20
C PRO A 40 -7.47 -16.15 -9.84
N PHE A 41 -6.71 -15.26 -10.46
CA PHE A 41 -6.77 -13.82 -10.19
C PHE A 41 -7.91 -13.11 -10.93
N LEU A 42 -8.64 -13.82 -11.81
CA LEU A 42 -9.86 -13.33 -12.46
C LEU A 42 -11.12 -13.58 -11.64
N TYR A 43 -11.04 -14.30 -10.55
CA TYR A 43 -12.19 -14.52 -9.69
C TYR A 43 -12.80 -13.20 -9.20
N GLY A 44 -14.11 -13.03 -9.43
CA GLY A 44 -14.85 -11.81 -9.10
C GLY A 44 -14.56 -10.61 -10.03
N VAL A 45 -13.78 -10.78 -11.10
CA VAL A 45 -13.60 -9.78 -12.16
C VAL A 45 -14.71 -9.98 -13.21
N THR A 46 -15.56 -8.98 -13.37
CA THR A 46 -16.71 -9.00 -14.31
C THR A 46 -16.38 -8.43 -15.70
N ILE A 47 -15.11 -8.05 -15.92
CA ILE A 47 -14.62 -7.45 -17.16
C ILE A 47 -13.98 -8.54 -18.00
N ASP A 48 -14.23 -8.53 -19.31
CA ASP A 48 -13.67 -9.48 -20.26
C ASP A 48 -12.14 -9.57 -20.13
N PRO A 49 -11.58 -10.77 -19.84
CA PRO A 49 -10.16 -11.00 -19.69
C PRO A 49 -9.29 -10.62 -20.90
N GLU A 50 -9.85 -10.67 -22.11
CA GLU A 50 -9.15 -10.31 -23.34
C GLU A 50 -9.24 -8.81 -23.67
N SER A 51 -10.12 -8.07 -22.99
CA SER A 51 -10.20 -6.60 -23.14
C SER A 51 -8.92 -5.92 -22.64
N GLU A 52 -8.70 -4.68 -23.07
CA GLU A 52 -7.48 -3.95 -22.73
C GLU A 52 -7.75 -2.75 -21.81
N ILE A 53 -6.76 -2.47 -20.97
CA ILE A 53 -6.64 -1.27 -20.14
C ILE A 53 -5.29 -0.63 -20.46
N ASP A 54 -5.31 0.53 -21.12
CA ASP A 54 -4.11 1.27 -21.58
C ASP A 54 -3.12 0.38 -22.38
N GLY A 55 -3.64 -0.56 -23.20
CA GLY A 55 -2.84 -1.46 -24.05
C GLY A 55 -2.19 -2.63 -23.29
N ALA A 56 -2.79 -3.05 -22.16
CA ALA A 56 -2.46 -4.28 -21.45
C ALA A 56 -3.74 -5.10 -21.26
N LYS A 57 -3.71 -6.42 -21.54
CA LYS A 57 -4.87 -7.29 -21.37
C LYS A 57 -5.26 -7.41 -19.90
N VAL A 58 -6.58 -7.49 -19.65
CA VAL A 58 -7.13 -7.61 -18.29
C VAL A 58 -6.60 -8.86 -17.58
N LYS A 59 -6.47 -10.01 -18.28
CA LYS A 59 -5.90 -11.23 -17.71
C LYS A 59 -4.46 -11.03 -17.23
N ASP A 60 -3.64 -10.28 -17.94
CA ASP A 60 -2.25 -10.00 -17.60
C ASP A 60 -2.14 -9.02 -16.41
N ILE A 61 -3.04 -8.03 -16.39
CA ILE A 61 -3.21 -7.12 -15.25
C ILE A 61 -3.61 -7.92 -13.99
N ALA A 62 -4.54 -8.87 -14.13
CA ALA A 62 -4.98 -9.73 -13.02
C ALA A 62 -3.80 -10.52 -12.43
N CYS A 63 -2.99 -11.20 -13.27
CA CYS A 63 -1.78 -11.89 -12.85
C CYS A 63 -0.80 -10.97 -12.11
N THR A 64 -0.70 -9.71 -12.54
CA THR A 64 0.23 -8.74 -11.94
C THR A 64 -0.31 -8.14 -10.63
N VAL A 65 -1.61 -7.87 -10.53
CA VAL A 65 -2.29 -7.34 -9.33
C VAL A 65 -2.53 -8.44 -8.29
N GLN A 66 -2.74 -9.68 -8.74
CA GLN A 66 -3.00 -10.89 -7.93
C GLN A 66 -4.32 -10.80 -7.14
N SER A 67 -4.33 -11.18 -5.87
CA SER A 67 -5.54 -11.31 -5.03
C SER A 67 -6.41 -10.06 -4.93
N ALA A 68 -5.92 -8.90 -5.34
CA ALA A 68 -6.68 -7.65 -5.31
C ALA A 68 -7.32 -7.29 -6.67
N SER A 69 -7.30 -8.18 -7.66
CA SER A 69 -7.77 -7.94 -9.03
C SER A 69 -9.23 -7.52 -9.09
N ALA A 70 -10.12 -8.22 -8.40
CA ALA A 70 -11.54 -7.88 -8.33
C ALA A 70 -11.81 -6.44 -7.84
N ARG A 71 -10.94 -5.92 -6.96
CA ARG A 71 -11.05 -4.55 -6.44
C ARG A 71 -10.48 -3.50 -7.40
N TYR A 72 -9.35 -3.80 -8.06
CA TYR A 72 -8.60 -2.77 -8.80
C TYR A 72 -8.91 -2.74 -10.29
N ILE A 73 -9.18 -3.87 -10.93
CA ILE A 73 -9.44 -3.92 -12.37
C ILE A 73 -10.64 -3.07 -12.76
N PRO A 74 -11.80 -3.10 -12.08
CA PRO A 74 -12.92 -2.21 -12.41
C PRO A 74 -12.55 -0.71 -12.28
N LYS A 75 -11.74 -0.36 -11.28
CA LYS A 75 -11.26 1.02 -11.11
C LYS A 75 -10.29 1.42 -12.22
N PHE A 76 -9.40 0.52 -12.62
CA PHE A 76 -8.44 0.77 -13.69
C PHE A 76 -9.14 0.93 -15.04
N LYS A 77 -10.15 0.09 -15.33
CA LYS A 77 -10.98 0.19 -16.52
C LYS A 77 -11.74 1.51 -16.55
N ALA A 78 -12.42 1.86 -15.45
CA ALA A 78 -13.13 3.13 -15.34
C ALA A 78 -12.23 4.36 -15.55
N MET A 79 -10.97 4.33 -15.07
CA MET A 79 -9.99 5.40 -15.29
C MET A 79 -9.37 5.37 -16.69
N ALA A 80 -9.41 4.25 -17.42
CA ALA A 80 -8.96 4.17 -18.80
C ALA A 80 -10.03 4.68 -19.76
N ASP A 81 -11.29 4.34 -19.52
CA ASP A 81 -12.44 4.76 -20.33
C ASP A 81 -12.75 6.25 -20.15
N ASP A 82 -12.61 6.77 -18.92
CA ASP A 82 -12.74 8.19 -18.60
C ASP A 82 -11.49 8.69 -17.84
N LYS A 83 -10.59 9.37 -18.56
CA LYS A 83 -9.34 9.92 -18.01
C LYS A 83 -9.54 10.94 -16.89
N LYS A 84 -10.72 11.55 -16.77
CA LYS A 84 -11.08 12.49 -15.71
C LYS A 84 -11.58 11.78 -14.44
N LYS A 85 -11.91 10.49 -14.53
CA LYS A 85 -12.43 9.72 -13.39
C LYS A 85 -11.33 9.42 -12.39
N ILE A 86 -11.33 10.17 -11.31
CA ILE A 86 -10.43 9.95 -10.17
C ILE A 86 -11.19 9.16 -9.10
N THR A 87 -10.55 8.11 -8.57
CA THR A 87 -11.10 7.31 -7.49
C THR A 87 -10.25 7.46 -6.24
N PHE A 88 -10.90 7.78 -5.11
CA PHE A 88 -10.21 7.91 -3.83
C PHE A 88 -9.81 6.55 -3.25
N ASN A 89 -8.62 6.49 -2.66
CA ASN A 89 -8.09 5.28 -2.02
C ASN A 89 -7.93 5.51 -0.51
N TRP A 90 -8.94 5.10 0.25
CA TRP A 90 -8.95 5.23 1.71
C TRP A 90 -7.75 4.53 2.38
N ALA A 91 -7.36 3.35 1.89
CA ALA A 91 -6.19 2.66 2.44
C ALA A 91 -4.89 3.45 2.23
N ALA A 92 -4.73 4.09 1.07
CA ALA A 92 -3.59 4.95 0.81
C ALA A 92 -3.64 6.25 1.61
N PHE A 93 -4.82 6.81 1.84
CA PHE A 93 -5.03 7.96 2.70
C PHE A 93 -4.58 7.66 4.15
N PHE A 94 -5.07 6.59 4.75
CA PHE A 94 -4.78 6.28 6.16
C PHE A 94 -3.36 5.73 6.38
N PHE A 95 -2.85 4.92 5.44
CA PHE A 95 -1.58 4.20 5.59
C PHE A 95 -0.44 4.76 4.72
N SER A 96 -0.58 5.97 4.20
CA SER A 96 0.49 6.64 3.45
C SER A 96 1.68 6.97 4.36
N PRO A 97 2.94 6.80 3.91
CA PRO A 97 3.42 6.30 2.61
C PRO A 97 3.51 4.78 2.51
N TYR A 98 3.23 4.06 3.58
CA TYR A 98 3.43 2.59 3.70
C TYR A 98 2.59 1.81 2.68
N TRP A 99 1.40 2.30 2.32
CA TRP A 99 0.59 1.70 1.27
C TRP A 99 1.32 1.72 -0.08
N LEU A 100 2.08 2.76 -0.37
CA LEU A 100 2.88 2.85 -1.61
C LEU A 100 3.98 1.79 -1.62
N PHE A 101 4.69 1.61 -0.51
CA PHE A 101 5.66 0.53 -0.36
C PHE A 101 5.01 -0.85 -0.47
N PHE A 102 3.87 -1.05 0.19
CA PHE A 102 3.10 -2.29 0.11
C PHE A 102 2.74 -2.66 -1.33
N ARG A 103 2.39 -1.67 -2.17
CA ARG A 103 2.10 -1.85 -3.60
C ARG A 103 3.35 -1.81 -4.49
N LYS A 104 4.54 -1.87 -3.91
CA LYS A 104 5.84 -1.83 -4.62
C LYS A 104 6.05 -0.55 -5.44
N LEU A 105 5.42 0.55 -5.04
CA LEU A 105 5.59 1.90 -5.58
C LEU A 105 6.68 2.66 -4.80
N TRP A 106 7.83 2.03 -4.59
CA TRP A 106 8.86 2.48 -3.66
C TRP A 106 9.37 3.90 -3.95
N LYS A 107 9.47 4.31 -5.24
CA LYS A 107 9.91 5.68 -5.61
C LYS A 107 8.92 6.74 -5.09
N ALA A 108 7.63 6.53 -5.33
CA ALA A 108 6.59 7.41 -4.81
C ALA A 108 6.53 7.36 -3.28
N GLY A 109 6.68 6.16 -2.69
CA GLY A 109 6.77 5.97 -1.25
C GLY A 109 7.87 6.80 -0.61
N LEU A 110 9.09 6.80 -1.17
CA LEU A 110 10.22 7.61 -0.68
C LEU A 110 9.96 9.12 -0.79
N ILE A 111 9.37 9.58 -1.91
CA ILE A 111 9.05 11.01 -2.09
C ILE A 111 8.06 11.46 -1.01
N PHE A 112 6.95 10.75 -0.85
CA PHE A 112 5.94 11.11 0.16
C PHE A 112 6.45 10.94 1.59
N MET A 113 7.27 9.95 1.85
CA MET A 113 7.94 9.78 3.13
C MET A 113 8.83 10.99 3.48
N GLY A 114 9.60 11.48 2.51
CA GLY A 114 10.42 12.70 2.68
C GLY A 114 9.58 13.94 2.96
N LEU A 115 8.46 14.12 2.22
CA LEU A 115 7.53 15.24 2.46
C LEU A 115 6.89 15.17 3.85
N MET A 116 6.50 13.97 4.31
CA MET A 116 5.94 13.78 5.65
C MET A 116 6.97 14.03 6.75
N LEU A 117 8.23 13.64 6.55
CA LEU A 117 9.33 13.94 7.46
C LEU A 117 9.57 15.44 7.57
N ALA A 118 9.53 16.17 6.45
CA ALA A 118 9.72 17.63 6.44
C ALA A 118 8.65 18.38 7.26
N VAL A 119 7.44 17.81 7.38
CA VAL A 119 6.38 18.36 8.25
C VAL A 119 6.48 17.82 9.68
N ALA A 120 6.83 16.54 9.85
CA ALA A 120 6.89 15.89 11.16
C ALA A 120 7.99 16.45 12.06
N LEU A 121 9.17 16.77 11.51
CA LEU A 121 10.31 17.27 12.29
C LEU A 121 9.99 18.60 13.02
N PRO A 122 9.52 19.67 12.34
CA PRO A 122 9.17 20.90 13.05
C PRO A 122 7.91 20.74 13.93
N LEU A 123 7.01 19.80 13.61
CA LEU A 123 5.83 19.51 14.42
C LEU A 123 6.21 18.95 15.79
N THR A 124 7.28 18.15 15.89
CA THR A 124 7.72 17.53 17.15
C THR A 124 7.98 18.56 18.23
N SER A 125 8.77 19.60 17.96
CA SER A 125 9.05 20.66 18.95
C SER A 125 7.81 21.42 19.38
N LYS A 126 6.82 21.55 18.49
CA LYS A 126 5.53 22.21 18.80
C LYS A 126 4.63 21.33 19.68
N VAL A 127 4.64 20.02 19.41
CA VAL A 127 3.93 19.03 20.26
C VAL A 127 4.56 18.94 21.65
N GLU A 128 5.89 18.98 21.76
CA GLU A 128 6.59 19.01 23.06
C GLU A 128 6.19 20.25 23.87
N ALA A 129 6.20 21.44 23.25
CA ALA A 129 5.76 22.67 23.90
C ALA A 129 4.30 22.60 24.37
N LEU A 130 3.41 22.03 23.54
CA LEU A 130 2.01 21.81 23.91
C LEU A 130 1.87 20.81 25.07
N THR A 131 2.66 19.73 25.05
CA THR A 131 2.66 18.71 26.11
C THR A 131 3.11 19.31 27.45
N THR A 132 4.18 20.12 27.43
CA THR A 132 4.67 20.82 28.63
C THR A 132 3.63 21.80 29.18
N ALA A 133 2.99 22.58 28.30
CA ALA A 133 1.92 23.49 28.71
C ALA A 133 0.72 22.75 29.32
N TYR A 134 0.35 21.60 28.74
CA TYR A 134 -0.73 20.75 29.25
C TYR A 134 -0.40 20.13 30.61
N GLN A 135 0.83 19.68 30.83
CA GLN A 135 1.29 19.18 32.13
C GLN A 135 1.21 20.26 33.19
N ALA A 136 1.72 21.47 32.93
CA ALA A 136 1.61 22.60 33.84
C ALA A 136 0.15 22.95 34.16
N TYR A 137 -0.75 22.91 33.16
CA TYR A 137 -2.18 23.11 33.39
C TYR A 137 -2.77 22.02 34.26
N SER A 138 -2.43 20.75 34.06
CA SER A 138 -2.92 19.64 34.86
C SER A 138 -2.47 19.71 36.31
N GLU A 139 -1.27 20.20 36.60
CA GLU A 139 -0.79 20.45 37.96
C GLU A 139 -1.51 21.64 38.64
N ALA A 140 -1.69 22.72 37.87
CA ALA A 140 -2.35 23.93 38.39
C ALA A 140 -3.78 23.66 38.87
N ILE A 141 -4.52 22.78 38.23
CA ILE A 141 -5.89 22.40 38.64
C ILE A 141 -5.96 21.92 40.10
N TYR A 142 -4.91 21.25 40.58
CA TYR A 142 -4.91 20.65 41.94
C TYR A 142 -4.21 21.50 43.01
N THR A 143 -3.34 22.44 42.58
CA THR A 143 -2.40 23.09 43.53
C THR A 143 -2.46 24.61 43.53
N SER A 144 -3.17 25.25 42.57
CA SER A 144 -3.02 26.67 42.29
C SER A 144 -4.34 27.46 42.43
N SER A 145 -4.23 28.78 42.43
CA SER A 145 -5.37 29.67 42.44
C SER A 145 -6.13 29.64 41.09
N GLN A 146 -7.40 30.13 41.11
CA GLN A 146 -8.20 30.23 39.89
C GLN A 146 -7.53 31.09 38.79
N ALA A 147 -6.79 32.12 39.20
CA ALA A 147 -6.05 32.97 38.26
C ALA A 147 -4.91 32.20 37.55
N ASP A 148 -4.17 31.38 38.31
CA ASP A 148 -3.07 30.56 37.77
C ASP A 148 -3.60 29.47 36.87
N ILE A 149 -4.73 28.83 37.19
CA ILE A 149 -5.40 27.82 36.33
C ILE A 149 -5.80 28.49 35.01
N THR A 150 -6.35 29.70 35.04
CA THR A 150 -6.72 30.43 33.81
C THR A 150 -5.51 30.77 32.95
N ALA A 151 -4.40 31.23 33.55
CA ALA A 151 -3.16 31.52 32.87
C ALA A 151 -2.56 30.26 32.24
N ALA A 152 -2.52 29.13 32.94
CA ALA A 152 -2.05 27.86 32.45
C ALA A 152 -2.89 27.35 31.27
N PHE A 153 -4.20 27.50 31.30
CA PHE A 153 -5.11 27.18 30.20
C PHE A 153 -4.81 28.05 28.95
N GLN A 154 -4.56 29.36 29.13
CA GLN A 154 -4.18 30.26 28.06
C GLN A 154 -2.85 29.84 27.39
N ASN A 155 -1.89 29.34 28.20
CA ASN A 155 -0.63 28.80 27.66
C ASN A 155 -0.85 27.56 26.79
N VAL A 156 -1.74 26.65 27.19
CA VAL A 156 -2.14 25.51 26.35
C VAL A 156 -2.76 25.97 25.03
N ALA A 157 -3.71 26.91 25.09
CA ALA A 157 -4.34 27.46 23.90
C ALA A 157 -3.30 28.11 22.94
N THR A 158 -2.35 28.88 23.48
CA THR A 158 -1.28 29.50 22.70
C THR A 158 -0.34 28.46 22.09
N ALA A 159 0.04 27.41 22.83
CA ALA A 159 0.90 26.34 22.33
C ALA A 159 0.21 25.49 21.24
N MET A 160 -1.13 25.43 21.23
CA MET A 160 -1.90 24.71 20.20
C MET A 160 -1.88 25.43 18.82
N VAL A 161 -1.82 26.76 18.81
CA VAL A 161 -1.90 27.57 17.58
C VAL A 161 -0.93 27.11 16.49
N PRO A 162 0.39 26.89 16.72
CA PRO A 162 1.31 26.45 15.70
C PRO A 162 1.17 24.97 15.31
N VAL A 163 0.50 24.15 16.13
CA VAL A 163 0.29 22.72 15.85
C VAL A 163 -0.78 22.51 14.80
N LEU A 164 -1.88 23.24 14.85
CA LEU A 164 -3.04 23.07 13.97
C LEU A 164 -2.72 23.19 12.46
N PRO A 165 -2.02 24.23 11.99
CA PRO A 165 -1.67 24.32 10.56
C PRO A 165 -0.75 23.19 10.10
N MET A 166 0.16 22.71 10.94
CA MET A 166 1.05 21.60 10.60
C MET A 166 0.27 20.27 10.47
N LEU A 167 -0.68 20.02 11.36
CA LEU A 167 -1.61 18.88 11.23
C LEU A 167 -2.48 19.03 9.97
N GLY A 168 -2.91 20.24 9.64
CA GLY A 168 -3.61 20.53 8.38
C GLY A 168 -2.78 20.17 7.15
N ILE A 169 -1.51 20.55 7.11
CA ILE A 169 -0.59 20.20 6.02
C ILE A 169 -0.42 18.69 5.93
N GLN A 170 -0.24 18.01 7.06
CA GLN A 170 -0.13 16.55 7.10
C GLN A 170 -1.39 15.88 6.53
N LEU A 171 -2.57 16.36 6.91
CA LEU A 171 -3.85 15.87 6.38
C LEU A 171 -3.97 16.10 4.86
N VAL A 172 -3.53 17.25 4.37
CA VAL A 172 -3.49 17.54 2.92
C VAL A 172 -2.57 16.57 2.19
N LEU A 173 -1.38 16.27 2.71
CA LEU A 173 -0.46 15.29 2.11
C LEU A 173 -1.11 13.90 2.02
N HIS A 174 -1.76 13.43 3.09
CA HIS A 174 -2.50 12.16 3.09
C HIS A 174 -3.64 12.17 2.07
N THR A 175 -4.37 13.28 1.96
CA THR A 175 -5.46 13.46 0.99
C THR A 175 -4.94 13.39 -0.45
N ILE A 176 -3.82 14.04 -0.74
CA ILE A 176 -3.17 13.97 -2.05
C ILE A 176 -2.84 12.51 -2.40
N VAL A 177 -2.21 11.78 -1.46
CA VAL A 177 -1.90 10.36 -1.69
C VAL A 177 -3.18 9.55 -1.91
N GLY A 178 -4.25 9.81 -1.17
CA GLY A 178 -5.55 9.17 -1.35
C GLY A 178 -6.08 9.30 -2.78
N PHE A 179 -5.92 10.46 -3.41
CA PHE A 179 -6.37 10.71 -4.79
C PHE A 179 -5.41 10.13 -5.85
N ILE A 180 -4.10 10.25 -5.67
CA ILE A 180 -3.13 9.86 -6.70
C ILE A 180 -2.75 8.37 -6.64
N ALA A 181 -3.02 7.67 -5.54
CA ALA A 181 -2.60 6.28 -5.32
C ALA A 181 -3.12 5.31 -6.39
N ASN A 182 -4.40 5.38 -6.74
CA ASN A 182 -4.99 4.50 -7.75
C ASN A 182 -4.45 4.79 -9.17
N PRO A 183 -4.36 6.04 -9.66
CA PRO A 183 -3.71 6.36 -10.93
C PRO A 183 -2.24 5.91 -11.00
N LEU A 184 -1.46 6.16 -9.95
CA LEU A 184 -0.07 5.72 -9.88
C LEU A 184 0.05 4.19 -9.92
N TYR A 185 -0.82 3.49 -9.18
CA TYR A 185 -0.82 2.04 -9.16
C TYR A 185 -1.21 1.46 -10.53
N LYS A 186 -2.28 1.98 -11.16
CA LYS A 186 -2.67 1.60 -12.54
C LYS A 186 -1.49 1.74 -13.50
N ARG A 187 -0.88 2.93 -13.53
CA ARG A 187 0.27 3.21 -14.42
C ARG A 187 1.44 2.25 -14.18
N SER A 188 1.76 1.98 -12.92
CA SER A 188 2.84 1.05 -12.55
C SER A 188 2.55 -0.39 -12.96
N VAL A 189 1.31 -0.86 -12.76
CA VAL A 189 0.88 -2.21 -13.15
C VAL A 189 0.92 -2.38 -14.65
N VAL A 190 0.33 -1.45 -15.42
CA VAL A 190 0.33 -1.50 -16.89
C VAL A 190 1.75 -1.48 -17.45
N ALA A 191 2.61 -0.59 -16.94
CA ALA A 191 4.01 -0.54 -17.36
C ALA A 191 4.76 -1.86 -17.05
N LYS A 192 4.48 -2.47 -15.89
CA LYS A 192 5.06 -3.76 -15.50
C LYS A 192 4.58 -4.89 -16.41
N VAL A 193 3.28 -4.94 -16.74
CA VAL A 193 2.72 -5.92 -17.68
C VAL A 193 3.42 -5.82 -19.02
N LYS A 194 3.47 -4.61 -19.61
CA LYS A 194 4.13 -4.39 -20.90
C LYS A 194 5.59 -4.82 -20.91
N LYS A 195 6.33 -4.47 -19.84
CA LYS A 195 7.73 -4.89 -19.69
C LYS A 195 7.86 -6.41 -19.59
N LEU A 196 7.02 -7.06 -18.75
CA LEU A 196 7.10 -8.51 -18.56
C LEU A 196 6.65 -9.27 -19.79
N ARG A 197 5.68 -8.79 -20.58
CA ARG A 197 5.27 -9.40 -21.86
C ARG A 197 6.35 -9.30 -22.91
N ALA A 198 7.09 -8.20 -22.95
CA ALA A 198 8.24 -8.08 -23.85
C ALA A 198 9.39 -9.03 -23.47
N GLU A 199 9.59 -9.28 -22.17
CA GLU A 199 10.63 -10.18 -21.66
C GLU A 199 10.21 -11.66 -21.74
N TYR A 200 8.90 -11.94 -21.52
CA TYR A 200 8.30 -13.28 -21.46
C TYR A 200 7.05 -13.35 -22.35
N PRO A 201 7.18 -13.60 -23.66
CA PRO A 201 6.03 -13.68 -24.60
C PRO A 201 5.13 -14.88 -24.31
N ASP A 202 5.69 -16.00 -23.83
CA ASP A 202 4.95 -17.21 -23.48
C ASP A 202 4.11 -17.00 -22.23
N ASP A 203 2.85 -17.50 -22.25
CA ASP A 203 1.89 -17.30 -21.16
C ASP A 203 2.36 -17.91 -19.84
N ARG A 204 2.93 -19.12 -19.86
CA ARG A 204 3.42 -19.80 -18.63
C ARG A 204 4.62 -19.06 -18.04
N ALA A 205 5.57 -18.63 -18.88
CA ALA A 205 6.72 -17.87 -18.44
C ALA A 205 6.32 -16.50 -17.87
N PHE A 206 5.33 -15.83 -18.50
CA PHE A 206 4.77 -14.58 -18.03
C PHE A 206 4.08 -14.74 -16.65
N GLU A 207 3.22 -15.76 -16.51
CA GLU A 207 2.56 -16.05 -15.22
C GLU A 207 3.58 -16.32 -14.12
N ALA A 208 4.57 -17.15 -14.36
CA ALA A 208 5.64 -17.42 -13.40
C ALA A 208 6.43 -16.15 -13.03
N ALA A 209 6.70 -15.27 -13.98
CA ALA A 209 7.36 -13.99 -13.75
C ALA A 209 6.49 -13.03 -12.94
N THR A 210 5.18 -12.96 -13.22
CA THR A 210 4.23 -12.10 -12.49
C THR A 210 3.98 -12.59 -11.07
N MET A 211 3.97 -13.91 -10.81
CA MET A 211 3.89 -14.46 -9.45
C MET A 211 5.05 -13.97 -8.57
N ARG A 212 6.24 -13.85 -9.12
CA ARG A 212 7.44 -13.39 -8.39
C ARG A 212 7.53 -11.86 -8.28
N LYS A 213 7.26 -11.15 -9.39
CA LYS A 213 7.49 -9.70 -9.51
C LYS A 213 6.21 -8.88 -9.21
N GLY A 214 5.02 -9.46 -9.31
CA GLY A 214 3.70 -8.82 -9.07
C GLY A 214 3.29 -8.73 -7.61
N GLY A 215 1.99 -8.53 -7.40
CA GLY A 215 1.34 -8.55 -6.08
C GLY A 215 1.79 -7.44 -5.14
N THR A 216 1.74 -7.74 -3.86
CA THR A 216 2.07 -6.86 -2.75
C THR A 216 3.31 -7.32 -2.01
N SER A 217 3.88 -6.46 -1.16
CA SER A 217 5.03 -6.82 -0.31
C SER A 217 4.85 -6.22 1.08
N ILE A 218 4.49 -7.08 2.04
CA ILE A 218 4.45 -6.71 3.46
C ILE A 218 5.86 -6.34 3.93
N LEU A 219 6.88 -7.09 3.51
CA LEU A 219 8.27 -6.81 3.87
C LEU A 219 8.68 -5.40 3.45
N LEU A 220 8.35 -4.97 2.22
CA LEU A 220 8.69 -3.63 1.75
C LEU A 220 7.96 -2.53 2.53
N ALA A 221 6.69 -2.76 2.92
CA ALA A 221 5.95 -1.84 3.78
C ALA A 221 6.60 -1.72 5.17
N PHE A 222 7.00 -2.85 5.74
CA PHE A 222 7.65 -2.91 7.05
C PHE A 222 9.05 -2.26 7.02
N THR A 223 9.83 -2.51 5.98
CA THR A 223 11.13 -1.86 5.76
C THR A 223 10.96 -0.34 5.61
N GLY A 224 9.92 0.11 4.91
CA GLY A 224 9.58 1.53 4.80
C GLY A 224 9.23 2.15 6.16
N TYR A 225 8.48 1.43 7.00
CA TYR A 225 8.14 1.88 8.36
C TYR A 225 9.37 2.00 9.26
N ILE A 226 10.20 0.96 9.31
CA ILE A 226 11.45 0.95 10.10
C ILE A 226 12.41 2.03 9.58
N GLY A 227 12.54 2.15 8.26
CA GLY A 227 13.38 3.18 7.64
C GLY A 227 12.91 4.59 8.00
N TYR A 228 11.60 4.85 7.96
CA TYR A 228 11.03 6.12 8.41
C TYR A 228 11.41 6.43 9.87
N TYR A 229 11.22 5.46 10.77
CA TYR A 229 11.51 5.63 12.18
C TYR A 229 12.99 5.92 12.44
N ILE A 230 13.89 5.18 11.78
CA ILE A 230 15.35 5.39 11.92
C ILE A 230 15.74 6.79 11.41
N VAL A 231 15.29 7.15 10.20
CA VAL A 231 15.63 8.46 9.61
C VAL A 231 15.06 9.61 10.45
N TYR A 232 13.82 9.47 10.92
CA TYR A 232 13.17 10.48 11.77
C TYR A 232 13.99 10.72 13.06
N ASN A 233 14.35 9.67 13.80
CA ASN A 233 15.12 9.82 15.04
C ASN A 233 16.54 10.34 14.80
N LEU A 234 17.19 9.91 13.69
CA LEU A 234 18.50 10.43 13.31
C LEU A 234 18.45 11.94 13.03
N LEU A 235 17.44 12.38 12.28
CA LEU A 235 17.26 13.80 11.97
C LEU A 235 16.94 14.63 13.21
N LEU A 236 16.12 14.13 14.14
CA LEU A 236 15.89 14.78 15.43
C LEU A 236 17.19 14.96 16.22
N TYR A 237 17.96 13.90 16.35
CA TYR A 237 19.27 13.95 17.03
C TYR A 237 20.21 14.98 16.40
N LEU A 238 20.27 15.03 15.06
CA LEU A 238 21.11 16.02 14.36
C LEU A 238 20.63 17.46 14.58
N VAL A 239 19.31 17.68 14.58
CA VAL A 239 18.72 18.99 14.88
C VAL A 239 19.05 19.43 16.30
N GLU A 240 18.94 18.55 17.28
CA GLU A 240 19.30 18.84 18.68
C GLU A 240 20.80 19.18 18.84
N MET A 241 21.68 18.51 18.11
CA MET A 241 23.12 18.80 18.11
C MET A 241 23.45 20.17 17.50
N LEU A 242 22.68 20.63 16.50
CA LEU A 242 22.94 21.91 15.82
C LEU A 242 22.38 23.12 16.59
N ILE A 243 21.44 22.91 17.51
CA ILE A 243 20.82 23.98 18.30
C ILE A 243 21.55 24.19 19.66
N LYS A 244 22.33 23.22 20.09
CA LYS A 244 23.21 23.33 21.27
C LYS A 244 24.56 23.95 20.90
#